data_3779752384312e13e97a390fdb5c4b9d
#
_entry.id   3779752384312e13e97a390fdb5c4b9d
#
_cell.length_a   1.000
_cell.length_b   1.000
_cell.length_c   1.000
_cell.angle_alpha   90.00
_cell.angle_beta   90.00
_cell.angle_gamma   90.00
#
_symmetry.space_group_name_H-M   'P 1'
#
loop_
_entity.id
_entity.type
_entity.pdbx_description
1 polymer ?
#
loop_
_entity_poly.entity_id
_entity_poly.type
_entity_poly.pdbx_seq_one_letter_code
_entity_poly.pdbx_strand_id
1 'polypeptide(L)'
;GLGLGQGMPYKIPVVEEDFIFAAVAEELGILFAVFLIFVYLCSFYMVFNIAMCLKDAYYRLVAAGLGTLFIFQAFLSIGGVIKFIPSTGVTLPFISYGGSSLLSMFAIWAIVQGMYLKRSDEVAEYEKDTKKEKNKKAKKPVKKSKQP
;
A
#
# COMPACT_ATOMS: atom_id res chain seq x y z
N GLY A 1 10.37 -17.43 -19.22
CA GLY A 1 11.47 -16.49 -19.11
C GLY A 1 12.72 -17.01 -19.83
N LEU A 2 13.42 -16.11 -20.50
CA LEU A 2 14.67 -16.45 -21.21
C LEU A 2 15.86 -16.58 -20.25
N GLY A 3 15.73 -16.10 -18.99
CA GLY A 3 16.77 -16.00 -17.98
C GLY A 3 17.34 -14.59 -17.84
N LEU A 4 17.91 -14.30 -16.67
CA LEU A 4 18.50 -12.99 -16.35
C LEU A 4 19.63 -12.66 -17.35
N GLY A 5 19.50 -11.50 -18.03
CA GLY A 5 20.48 -11.02 -18.99
C GLY A 5 20.45 -11.68 -20.36
N GLN A 6 19.54 -12.60 -20.65
CA GLN A 6 19.38 -13.25 -21.95
C GLN A 6 18.27 -12.65 -22.81
N GLY A 7 17.47 -11.73 -22.25
CA GLY A 7 16.55 -10.90 -23.00
C GLY A 7 17.28 -9.91 -23.91
N MET A 8 16.57 -9.30 -24.86
CA MET A 8 17.11 -8.25 -25.72
C MET A 8 16.49 -6.90 -25.38
N PRO A 9 16.70 -6.35 -24.15
CA PRO A 9 16.07 -5.12 -23.71
C PRO A 9 16.44 -3.92 -24.57
N TYR A 10 17.62 -3.94 -25.23
CA TYR A 10 18.07 -2.88 -26.14
C TYR A 10 17.23 -2.75 -27.41
N LYS A 11 16.38 -3.71 -27.72
CA LYS A 11 15.42 -3.65 -28.84
C LYS A 11 14.13 -2.93 -28.47
N ILE A 12 13.87 -2.72 -27.20
CA ILE A 12 12.68 -2.04 -26.73
C ILE A 12 13.07 -0.59 -26.42
N PRO A 13 12.48 0.43 -27.09
CA PRO A 13 12.80 1.82 -26.82
C PRO A 13 12.33 2.19 -25.41
N VAL A 14 13.16 2.96 -24.67
CA VAL A 14 12.86 3.48 -23.32
C VAL A 14 12.50 2.37 -22.30
N VAL A 15 13.17 1.22 -22.40
CA VAL A 15 12.94 0.04 -21.55
C VAL A 15 13.09 0.33 -20.07
N GLU A 16 14.05 1.19 -19.70
CA GLU A 16 14.39 1.47 -18.32
C GLU A 16 13.35 2.36 -17.60
N GLU A 17 12.60 3.12 -18.34
CA GLU A 17 11.60 4.05 -17.80
C GLU A 17 10.18 3.50 -17.90
N ASP A 18 9.71 3.20 -19.11
CA ASP A 18 8.30 2.93 -19.37
C ASP A 18 7.97 1.44 -19.54
N PHE A 19 8.92 0.64 -20.06
CA PHE A 19 8.69 -0.76 -20.44
C PHE A 19 9.40 -1.77 -19.53
N ILE A 20 9.81 -1.38 -18.35
CA ILE A 20 10.52 -2.26 -17.40
C ILE A 20 9.70 -3.53 -17.08
N PHE A 21 8.35 -3.43 -17.02
CA PHE A 21 7.49 -4.58 -16.80
C PHE A 21 7.57 -5.61 -17.94
N ALA A 22 7.71 -5.14 -19.19
CA ALA A 22 7.90 -6.04 -20.34
C ALA A 22 9.22 -6.78 -20.24
N ALA A 23 10.31 -6.08 -19.89
CA ALA A 23 11.63 -6.70 -19.70
C ALA A 23 11.62 -7.73 -18.57
N VAL A 24 10.97 -7.41 -17.44
CA VAL A 24 10.78 -8.34 -16.32
C VAL A 24 9.98 -9.57 -16.73
N ALA A 25 8.91 -9.41 -17.51
CA ALA A 25 8.10 -10.51 -18.00
C ALA A 25 8.87 -11.37 -19.02
N GLU A 26 9.75 -10.79 -19.83
CA GLU A 26 10.58 -11.51 -20.81
C GLU A 26 11.67 -12.36 -20.12
N GLU A 27 12.40 -11.77 -19.17
CA GLU A 27 13.53 -12.43 -18.51
C GLU A 27 13.08 -13.42 -17.42
N LEU A 28 12.25 -12.98 -16.49
CA LEU A 28 11.81 -13.76 -15.32
C LEU A 28 10.56 -14.61 -15.60
N GLY A 29 9.87 -14.33 -16.70
CA GLY A 29 8.70 -15.07 -17.13
C GLY A 29 7.39 -14.51 -16.56
N ILE A 30 6.29 -14.99 -17.14
CA ILE A 30 4.94 -14.54 -16.84
C ILE A 30 4.55 -14.80 -15.36
N LEU A 31 5.10 -15.84 -14.76
CA LEU A 31 4.82 -16.22 -13.38
C LEU A 31 5.30 -15.15 -12.41
N PHE A 32 6.49 -14.58 -12.66
CA PHE A 32 7.01 -13.48 -11.87
C PHE A 32 6.24 -12.18 -12.11
N ALA A 33 5.81 -11.92 -13.35
CA ALA A 33 4.97 -10.76 -13.66
C ALA A 33 3.63 -10.81 -12.91
N VAL A 34 2.98 -11.97 -12.85
CA VAL A 34 1.75 -12.17 -12.07
C VAL A 34 2.00 -11.99 -10.58
N PHE A 35 3.11 -12.52 -10.05
CA PHE A 35 3.52 -12.34 -8.67
C PHE A 35 3.69 -10.83 -8.33
N LEU A 36 4.31 -10.08 -9.23
CA LEU A 36 4.49 -8.64 -9.06
C LEU A 36 3.16 -7.88 -8.98
N ILE A 37 2.21 -8.20 -9.85
CA ILE A 37 0.85 -7.64 -9.79
C ILE A 37 0.19 -7.96 -8.45
N PHE A 38 0.34 -9.18 -7.97
CA PHE A 38 -0.18 -9.60 -6.68
C PHE A 38 0.41 -8.80 -5.52
N VAL A 39 1.72 -8.51 -5.55
CA VAL A 39 2.38 -7.65 -4.56
C VAL A 39 1.80 -6.23 -4.55
N TYR A 40 1.52 -5.63 -5.72
CA TYR A 40 0.87 -4.31 -5.80
C TYR A 40 -0.54 -4.33 -5.20
N LEU A 41 -1.33 -5.36 -5.49
CA LEU A 41 -2.67 -5.50 -4.94
C LEU A 41 -2.65 -5.70 -3.42
N CYS A 42 -1.74 -6.51 -2.89
CA CYS A 42 -1.55 -6.70 -1.46
C CYS A 42 -1.15 -5.39 -0.76
N SER A 43 -0.23 -4.64 -1.36
CA SER A 43 0.21 -3.33 -0.85
C SER A 43 -0.95 -2.34 -0.79
N PHE A 44 -1.75 -2.26 -1.85
CA PHE A 44 -2.96 -1.44 -1.88
C PHE A 44 -3.95 -1.84 -0.80
N TYR A 45 -4.24 -3.14 -0.68
CA TYR A 45 -5.14 -3.67 0.33
C TYR A 45 -4.69 -3.30 1.75
N MET A 46 -3.38 -3.40 2.02
CA MET A 46 -2.81 -3.02 3.32
C MET A 46 -3.04 -1.54 3.62
N VAL A 47 -2.74 -0.65 2.67
CA VAL A 47 -2.94 0.81 2.82
C VAL A 47 -4.42 1.13 3.02
N PHE A 48 -5.29 0.50 2.23
CA PHE A 48 -6.74 0.70 2.34
C PHE A 48 -7.29 0.24 3.70
N ASN A 49 -6.80 -0.88 4.22
CA ASN A 49 -7.18 -1.37 5.54
C ASN A 49 -6.72 -0.42 6.67
N ILE A 50 -5.52 0.17 6.53
CA ILE A 50 -5.05 1.21 7.46
C ILE A 50 -6.01 2.41 7.41
N ALA A 51 -6.37 2.87 6.22
CA ALA A 51 -7.27 3.99 6.02
C ALA A 51 -8.63 3.77 6.71
N MET A 52 -9.22 2.60 6.53
CA MET A 52 -10.54 2.29 7.10
C MET A 52 -10.56 2.21 8.63
N CYS A 53 -9.41 1.94 9.25
CA CYS A 53 -9.30 1.82 10.71
C CYS A 53 -8.99 3.14 11.42
N LEU A 54 -8.68 4.23 10.69
CA LEU A 54 -8.42 5.54 11.29
C LEU A 54 -9.73 6.23 11.69
N LYS A 55 -9.75 6.85 12.87
CA LYS A 55 -10.91 7.58 13.40
C LYS A 55 -11.13 8.91 12.69
N ASP A 56 -10.04 9.66 12.49
CA ASP A 56 -10.08 10.98 11.90
C ASP A 56 -10.40 10.88 10.39
N ALA A 57 -11.49 11.49 9.97
CA ALA A 57 -11.92 11.50 8.57
C ALA A 57 -10.86 12.07 7.62
N TYR A 58 -10.10 13.07 8.06
CA TYR A 58 -9.03 13.66 7.27
C TYR A 58 -7.93 12.64 6.94
N TYR A 59 -7.37 11.98 7.95
CA TYR A 59 -6.30 10.99 7.73
C TYR A 59 -6.79 9.77 6.96
N ARG A 60 -8.04 9.38 7.18
CA ARG A 60 -8.67 8.30 6.41
C ARG A 60 -8.76 8.63 4.93
N LEU A 61 -9.19 9.85 4.59
CA LEU A 61 -9.29 10.29 3.20
C LEU A 61 -7.92 10.40 2.55
N VAL A 62 -6.92 10.95 3.26
CA VAL A 62 -5.54 11.05 2.75
C VAL A 62 -4.95 9.67 2.49
N ALA A 63 -5.07 8.73 3.43
CA ALA A 63 -4.56 7.37 3.24
C ALA A 63 -5.22 6.65 2.06
N ALA A 64 -6.54 6.74 1.95
CA ALA A 64 -7.28 6.16 0.82
C ALA A 64 -6.87 6.79 -0.52
N GLY A 65 -6.71 8.12 -0.56
CA GLY A 65 -6.26 8.85 -1.75
C GLY A 65 -4.86 8.43 -2.19
N LEU A 66 -3.90 8.37 -1.27
CA LEU A 66 -2.53 7.93 -1.56
C LEU A 66 -2.47 6.47 -2.03
N GLY A 67 -3.24 5.57 -1.40
CA GLY A 67 -3.35 4.18 -1.83
C GLY A 67 -3.95 4.05 -3.23
N THR A 68 -5.00 4.81 -3.53
CA THR A 68 -5.64 4.83 -4.85
C THR A 68 -4.68 5.37 -5.92
N LEU A 69 -3.93 6.43 -5.62
CA LEU A 69 -2.93 6.98 -6.52
C LEU A 69 -1.84 5.96 -6.84
N PHE A 70 -1.34 5.26 -5.82
CA PHE A 70 -0.33 4.21 -5.96
C PHE A 70 -0.79 3.07 -6.88
N ILE A 71 -1.98 2.50 -6.65
CA ILE A 71 -2.47 1.38 -7.47
C ILE A 71 -2.84 1.85 -8.88
N PHE A 72 -3.36 3.07 -9.04
CA PHE A 72 -3.71 3.63 -10.32
C PHE A 72 -2.47 3.84 -11.20
N GLN A 73 -1.36 4.33 -10.61
CA GLN A 73 -0.09 4.48 -11.31
C GLN A 73 0.45 3.11 -11.77
N ALA A 74 0.42 2.09 -10.91
CA ALA A 74 0.80 0.73 -11.28
C ALA A 74 -0.09 0.18 -12.41
N PHE A 75 -1.40 0.41 -12.35
CA PHE A 75 -2.35 0.00 -13.38
C PHE A 75 -2.08 0.67 -14.73
N LEU A 76 -1.83 1.98 -14.76
CA LEU A 76 -1.50 2.71 -15.98
C LEU A 76 -0.19 2.20 -16.62
N SER A 77 0.84 1.96 -15.82
CA SER A 77 2.12 1.47 -16.31
C SER A 77 1.99 0.05 -16.88
N ILE A 78 1.39 -0.88 -16.15
CA ILE A 78 1.18 -2.26 -16.61
C ILE A 78 0.24 -2.29 -17.82
N GLY A 79 -0.87 -1.54 -17.77
CA GLY A 79 -1.85 -1.44 -18.85
C GLY A 79 -1.29 -0.86 -20.15
N GLY A 80 -0.35 0.09 -20.03
CA GLY A 80 0.39 0.63 -21.17
C GLY A 80 1.29 -0.42 -21.84
N VAL A 81 1.99 -1.22 -21.04
CA VAL A 81 2.87 -2.29 -21.55
C VAL A 81 2.09 -3.38 -22.30
N ILE A 82 0.95 -3.81 -21.78
CA ILE A 82 0.10 -4.81 -22.45
C ILE A 82 -0.77 -4.23 -23.57
N LYS A 83 -0.57 -2.94 -23.91
CA LYS A 83 -1.32 -2.19 -24.94
C LYS A 83 -2.85 -2.17 -24.70
N PHE A 84 -3.27 -2.36 -23.48
CA PHE A 84 -4.68 -2.21 -23.07
C PHE A 84 -5.09 -0.74 -22.99
N ILE A 85 -4.14 0.11 -22.59
CA ILE A 85 -4.28 1.57 -22.51
C ILE A 85 -3.17 2.20 -23.38
N PRO A 86 -3.40 3.36 -24.03
CA PRO A 86 -2.32 4.08 -24.68
C PRO A 86 -1.17 4.33 -23.72
N SER A 87 0.06 4.12 -24.18
CA SER A 87 1.26 4.34 -23.35
C SER A 87 1.29 5.80 -22.85
N THR A 88 1.26 5.98 -21.55
CA THR A 88 1.17 7.30 -20.89
C THR A 88 2.51 7.80 -20.38
N GLY A 89 3.60 7.03 -20.55
CA GLY A 89 4.91 7.38 -20.01
C GLY A 89 4.96 7.39 -18.47
N VAL A 90 4.03 6.68 -17.81
CA VAL A 90 3.98 6.58 -16.35
C VAL A 90 4.86 5.46 -15.88
N THR A 91 5.86 5.80 -15.06
CA THR A 91 6.82 4.84 -14.50
C THR A 91 6.17 3.86 -13.52
N LEU A 92 6.61 2.60 -13.52
CA LEU A 92 6.15 1.59 -12.56
C LEU A 92 6.67 1.93 -11.16
N PRO A 93 5.80 2.01 -10.13
CA PRO A 93 6.22 2.34 -8.77
C PRO A 93 7.33 1.43 -8.26
N PHE A 94 8.40 1.99 -7.71
CA PHE A 94 9.59 1.33 -7.13
C PHE A 94 10.48 0.50 -8.09
N ILE A 95 10.05 0.18 -9.28
CA ILE A 95 10.79 -0.72 -10.17
C ILE A 95 11.40 0.04 -11.34
N SER A 96 10.68 1.04 -11.86
CA SER A 96 11.15 1.82 -13.01
C SER A 96 12.23 2.83 -12.60
N TYR A 97 13.18 3.06 -13.49
CA TYR A 97 14.25 4.03 -13.30
C TYR A 97 13.71 5.46 -13.49
N GLY A 98 13.44 6.12 -12.37
CA GLY A 98 12.97 7.51 -12.36
C GLY A 98 13.24 8.14 -10.99
N GLY A 99 14.29 8.97 -10.87
CA GLY A 99 14.70 9.53 -9.58
C GLY A 99 13.61 10.34 -8.89
N SER A 100 12.87 11.15 -9.61
CA SER A 100 11.75 11.96 -9.08
C SER A 100 10.55 11.08 -8.69
N SER A 101 10.24 10.08 -9.51
CA SER A 101 9.16 9.13 -9.23
C SER A 101 9.46 8.29 -7.98
N LEU A 102 10.69 7.82 -7.84
CA LEU A 102 11.14 7.07 -6.67
C LEU A 102 11.04 7.90 -5.39
N LEU A 103 11.50 9.17 -5.41
CA LEU A 103 11.37 10.10 -4.30
C LEU A 103 9.90 10.32 -3.90
N SER A 104 9.02 10.51 -4.86
CA SER A 104 7.59 10.67 -4.62
C SER A 104 6.98 9.43 -3.97
N MET A 105 7.37 8.24 -4.41
CA MET A 105 6.91 6.98 -3.81
C MET A 105 7.40 6.81 -2.38
N PHE A 106 8.66 7.13 -2.08
CA PHE A 106 9.15 7.10 -0.71
C PHE A 106 8.40 8.10 0.19
N ALA A 107 8.10 9.30 -0.31
CA ALA A 107 7.30 10.28 0.43
C ALA A 107 5.88 9.76 0.74
N ILE A 108 5.20 9.16 -0.25
CA ILE A 108 3.88 8.55 -0.07
C ILE A 108 3.94 7.46 1.02
N TRP A 109 4.90 6.55 0.93
CA TRP A 109 5.03 5.46 1.90
C TRP A 109 5.44 5.95 3.29
N ALA A 110 6.25 7.01 3.40
CA ALA A 110 6.57 7.63 4.69
C ALA A 110 5.30 8.20 5.37
N ILE A 111 4.42 8.85 4.60
CA ILE A 111 3.14 9.37 5.10
C ILE A 111 2.23 8.21 5.55
N VAL A 112 2.13 7.16 4.74
CA VAL A 112 1.34 5.95 5.07
C VAL A 112 1.86 5.29 6.34
N GLN A 113 3.18 5.20 6.50
CA GLN A 113 3.81 4.66 7.71
C GLN A 113 3.51 5.51 8.95
N GLY A 114 3.54 6.83 8.82
CA GLY A 114 3.13 7.75 9.90
C GLY A 114 1.67 7.54 10.32
N MET A 115 0.78 7.34 9.36
CA MET A 115 -0.63 7.03 9.64
C MET A 115 -0.82 5.64 10.29
N TYR A 116 0.01 4.66 9.92
CA TYR A 116 0.00 3.36 10.59
C TYR A 116 0.39 3.45 12.07
N LEU A 117 1.42 4.23 12.40
CA LEU A 117 1.81 4.49 13.78
C LEU A 117 0.69 5.18 14.57
N LYS A 118 0.06 6.20 13.98
CA LYS A 118 -1.08 6.89 14.61
C LYS A 118 -2.23 5.91 14.90
N ARG A 119 -2.56 5.02 13.97
CA ARG A 119 -3.55 3.97 14.20
C ARG A 119 -3.17 3.06 15.37
N SER A 120 -1.90 2.67 15.47
CA SER A 120 -1.40 1.81 16.55
C SER A 120 -1.56 2.49 17.91
N ASP A 121 -1.26 3.79 18.00
CA ASP A 121 -1.40 4.57 19.23
C ASP A 121 -2.88 4.70 19.65
N GLU A 122 -3.78 4.95 18.71
CA GLU A 122 -5.22 5.00 18.96
C GLU A 122 -5.76 3.67 19.52
N VAL A 123 -5.34 2.55 18.96
CA VAL A 123 -5.74 1.20 19.44
C VAL A 123 -5.22 0.95 20.85
N ALA A 124 -3.96 1.30 21.12
CA ALA A 124 -3.35 1.15 22.45
C ALA A 124 -4.06 2.00 23.53
N GLU A 125 -4.53 3.19 23.17
CA GLU A 125 -5.28 4.07 24.07
C GLU A 125 -6.66 3.47 24.42
N TYR A 126 -7.38 2.91 23.45
CA TYR A 126 -8.65 2.21 23.70
C TYR A 126 -8.50 1.00 24.63
N GLU A 127 -7.45 0.23 24.45
CA GLU A 127 -7.22 -0.91 25.32
C GLU A 127 -6.97 -0.47 26.78
N LYS A 128 -6.24 0.62 26.98
CA LYS A 128 -5.98 1.19 28.29
C LYS A 128 -7.27 1.69 28.96
N ASP A 129 -8.11 2.37 28.22
CA ASP A 129 -9.38 2.92 28.76
C ASP A 129 -10.38 1.82 29.05
N THR A 130 -10.47 0.80 28.18
CA THR A 130 -11.32 -0.39 28.44
C THR A 130 -10.86 -1.15 29.67
N LYS A 131 -9.56 -1.29 29.90
CA LYS A 131 -9.00 -1.93 31.11
C LYS A 131 -9.29 -1.10 32.37
N LYS A 132 -9.22 0.22 32.29
CA LYS A 132 -9.58 1.11 33.40
C LYS A 132 -11.06 1.03 33.75
N GLU A 133 -11.94 0.94 32.76
CA GLU A 133 -13.38 0.81 32.96
C GLU A 133 -13.75 -0.53 33.60
N LYS A 134 -13.16 -1.62 33.14
CA LYS A 134 -13.33 -2.95 33.75
C LYS A 134 -12.88 -2.97 35.21
N ASN A 135 -11.73 -2.37 35.52
CA ASN A 135 -11.24 -2.26 36.89
C ASN A 135 -12.13 -1.37 37.78
N LYS A 136 -12.71 -0.29 37.25
CA LYS A 136 -13.68 0.56 37.97
C LYS A 136 -14.98 -0.19 38.25
N LYS A 137 -15.47 -1.01 37.31
CA LYS A 137 -16.67 -1.84 37.50
C LYS A 137 -16.42 -2.96 38.53
N ALA A 138 -15.23 -3.55 38.53
CA ALA A 138 -14.84 -4.58 39.50
C ALA A 138 -14.68 -4.03 40.94
N LYS A 139 -14.31 -2.74 41.09
CA LYS A 139 -14.14 -2.08 42.39
C LYS A 139 -15.40 -1.45 42.97
N LYS A 140 -16.55 -1.39 42.26
CA LYS A 140 -17.82 -0.99 42.85
C LYS A 140 -18.38 -2.13 43.67
N PRO A 141 -18.39 -2.05 45.03
CA PRO A 141 -19.01 -3.08 45.85
C PRO A 141 -20.52 -3.11 45.56
N VAL A 142 -21.04 -4.29 45.37
CA VAL A 142 -22.48 -4.53 45.33
C VAL A 142 -23.05 -3.99 46.65
N LYS A 143 -23.69 -2.84 46.64
CA LYS A 143 -24.54 -2.41 47.72
C LYS A 143 -25.67 -3.42 47.84
N LYS A 144 -25.51 -4.38 48.75
CA LYS A 144 -26.64 -5.21 49.21
C LYS A 144 -27.70 -4.26 49.71
N SER A 145 -28.82 -4.18 49.01
CA SER A 145 -30.04 -3.62 49.57
C SER A 145 -30.46 -4.52 50.72
N LYS A 146 -30.14 -4.13 51.95
CA LYS A 146 -30.90 -4.59 53.12
C LYS A 146 -32.19 -3.79 53.09
N GLN A 147 -33.27 -4.42 52.74
CA GLN A 147 -34.60 -4.02 53.16
C GLN A 147 -34.97 -4.76 54.47
N PRO A 148 -35.59 -4.03 55.42
CA PRO A 148 -36.09 -4.63 56.63
C PRO A 148 -37.35 -5.46 56.38
#